data_3768fbf92ea57dbb854fbea423e15c9f
#
_entry.id   3768fbf92ea57dbb854fbea423e15c9f
#
_cell.length_a   1.000
_cell.length_b   1.000
_cell.length_c   1.000
_cell.angle_alpha   90.00
_cell.angle_beta   90.00
_cell.angle_gamma   90.00
#
_symmetry.space_group_name_H-M   'P 1'
#
loop_
_entity.id
_entity.type
_entity.pdbx_description
1 polymer ?
#
loop_
_entity_poly.entity_id
_entity_poly.type
_entity_poly.pdbx_seq_one_letter_code
_entity_poly.pdbx_strand_id
1 'polypeptide(L)'
;TQGYSSAASDVYKRQEYKHMKKHEGLAIKMGIPEKNIFLLNIGQVVETDSVEMKVVGQVPAGKVLVDGLGVGDVGSVVLRDRKHLSEDGLIVVVTTINRETGMVAAGPDIVSRGFVYVRESEELMDDAKQLVKKTLQTCADRNIREWGNIKSNVRDELGNFIFQRTKRSPMILPIIMEV
;
A
#
# COMPACT_ATOMS: atom_id res chain seq x y z
N THR A 1 16.00 -37.67 23.92
CA THR A 1 16.75 -36.44 23.58
C THR A 1 16.74 -36.08 22.09
N GLN A 2 16.45 -37.00 21.17
CA GLN A 2 16.38 -36.71 19.74
C GLN A 2 15.08 -35.99 19.30
N GLY A 3 14.01 -36.02 20.07
CA GLY A 3 12.74 -35.41 19.75
C GLY A 3 12.70 -33.86 19.83
N TYR A 4 13.54 -33.29 20.68
CA TYR A 4 13.50 -31.83 20.97
C TYR A 4 14.18 -30.98 19.90
N SER A 5 15.25 -31.46 19.28
CA SER A 5 15.94 -30.73 18.24
C SER A 5 15.16 -30.66 16.93
N SER A 6 14.33 -31.67 16.65
CA SER A 6 13.45 -31.71 15.48
C SER A 6 12.29 -30.72 15.59
N ALA A 7 11.70 -30.57 16.77
CA ALA A 7 10.61 -29.63 17.01
C ALA A 7 11.05 -28.15 16.91
N ALA A 8 12.22 -27.81 17.45
CA ALA A 8 12.78 -26.47 17.34
C ALA A 8 13.14 -26.08 15.89
N SER A 9 13.61 -27.04 15.08
CA SER A 9 13.91 -26.83 13.66
C SER A 9 12.64 -26.61 12.82
N ASP A 10 11.53 -27.24 13.18
CA ASP A 10 10.26 -27.12 12.47
C ASP A 10 9.53 -25.79 12.76
N VAL A 11 9.68 -25.23 13.96
CA VAL A 11 9.14 -23.91 14.31
C VAL A 11 9.73 -22.81 13.42
N TYR A 12 11.01 -22.90 13.06
CA TYR A 12 11.66 -21.94 12.17
C TYR A 12 11.08 -21.93 10.76
N LYS A 13 10.57 -23.04 10.24
CA LYS A 13 10.05 -23.17 8.87
C LYS A 13 8.57 -22.83 8.74
N ARG A 14 7.81 -22.79 9.83
CA ARG A 14 6.35 -22.61 9.84
C ARG A 14 5.99 -21.24 10.32
N GLN A 15 5.88 -20.30 9.37
CA GLN A 15 5.61 -18.89 9.66
C GLN A 15 4.13 -18.56 9.83
N GLU A 16 3.21 -19.43 9.36
CA GLU A 16 1.77 -19.19 9.45
C GLU A 16 1.17 -19.83 10.69
N TYR A 17 0.43 -19.06 11.47
CA TYR A 17 -0.23 -19.51 12.71
C TYR A 17 -1.08 -20.76 12.52
N LYS A 18 -1.80 -20.87 11.39
CA LYS A 18 -2.60 -22.08 11.08
C LYS A 18 -1.77 -23.35 10.99
N HIS A 19 -0.54 -23.24 10.49
CA HIS A 19 0.38 -24.38 10.41
C HIS A 19 0.96 -24.74 11.78
N MET A 20 1.25 -23.74 12.61
CA MET A 20 1.68 -23.96 14.00
C MET A 20 0.60 -24.68 14.81
N LYS A 21 -0.66 -24.27 14.68
CA LYS A 21 -1.80 -24.94 15.34
C LYS A 21 -2.03 -26.36 14.88
N LYS A 22 -1.87 -26.66 13.60
CA LYS A 22 -1.94 -28.05 13.10
C LYS A 22 -0.80 -28.90 13.63
N HIS A 23 0.39 -28.32 13.73
CA HIS A 23 1.58 -29.02 14.27
C HIS A 23 1.44 -29.31 15.77
N GLU A 24 0.90 -28.37 16.56
CA GLU A 24 0.50 -28.59 17.96
C GLU A 24 -0.43 -29.80 18.09
N GLY A 25 -1.47 -29.88 17.27
CA GLY A 25 -2.40 -31.01 17.27
C GLY A 25 -1.75 -32.34 16.91
N LEU A 26 -0.73 -32.35 16.03
CA LEU A 26 0.07 -33.55 15.75
C LEU A 26 0.95 -33.94 16.93
N ALA A 27 1.59 -32.99 17.61
CA ALA A 27 2.41 -33.23 18.78
C ALA A 27 1.60 -33.85 19.94
N ILE A 28 0.40 -33.36 20.16
CA ILE A 28 -0.53 -33.92 21.16
C ILE A 28 -0.89 -35.36 20.81
N LYS A 29 -1.20 -35.65 19.53
CA LYS A 29 -1.49 -37.02 19.04
C LYS A 29 -0.31 -37.97 19.19
N MET A 30 0.91 -37.47 19.13
CA MET A 30 2.14 -38.23 19.37
C MET A 30 2.45 -38.42 20.85
N GLY A 31 1.60 -37.93 21.76
CA GLY A 31 1.74 -38.12 23.21
C GLY A 31 2.53 -37.03 23.92
N ILE A 32 2.84 -35.90 23.27
CA ILE A 32 3.48 -34.76 23.95
C ILE A 32 2.41 -34.05 24.79
N PRO A 33 2.61 -33.88 26.10
CA PRO A 33 1.67 -33.16 26.95
C PRO A 33 1.49 -31.72 26.48
N GLU A 34 0.25 -31.23 26.46
CA GLU A 34 -0.07 -29.86 25.98
C GLU A 34 0.73 -28.77 26.71
N LYS A 35 0.97 -28.94 28.01
CA LYS A 35 1.78 -28.05 28.86
C LYS A 35 3.23 -27.90 28.38
N ASN A 36 3.73 -28.81 27.54
CA ASN A 36 5.08 -28.79 27.01
C ASN A 36 5.13 -28.30 25.56
N ILE A 37 4.00 -27.79 25.05
CA ILE A 37 3.90 -27.27 23.68
C ILE A 37 3.71 -25.75 23.76
N PHE A 38 4.61 -25.00 23.16
CA PHE A 38 4.61 -23.54 23.16
C PHE A 38 4.48 -23.01 21.74
N LEU A 39 3.37 -22.31 21.45
CA LEU A 39 3.21 -21.54 20.23
C LEU A 39 3.66 -20.10 20.48
N LEU A 40 4.84 -19.76 20.02
CA LEU A 40 5.48 -18.49 20.31
C LEU A 40 5.29 -17.50 19.15
N ASN A 41 5.06 -16.25 19.50
CA ASN A 41 5.14 -15.14 18.57
C ASN A 41 6.60 -14.62 18.49
N ILE A 42 6.91 -13.95 17.37
CA ILE A 42 8.21 -13.32 17.19
C ILE A 42 8.45 -12.32 18.33
N GLY A 43 9.61 -12.43 18.96
CA GLY A 43 10.02 -11.57 20.09
C GLY A 43 9.71 -12.14 21.47
N GLN A 44 8.90 -13.20 21.60
CA GLN A 44 8.72 -13.85 22.90
C GLN A 44 9.99 -14.59 23.34
N VAL A 45 10.38 -14.38 24.60
CA VAL A 45 11.55 -14.99 25.21
C VAL A 45 11.10 -16.18 26.05
N VAL A 46 11.75 -17.30 25.81
CA VAL A 46 11.50 -18.55 26.54
C VAL A 46 12.72 -18.91 27.36
N GLU A 47 12.51 -19.16 28.61
CA GLU A 47 13.51 -19.73 29.51
C GLU A 47 13.25 -21.21 29.67
N THR A 48 14.28 -22.02 29.61
CA THR A 48 14.19 -23.44 29.87
C THR A 48 15.32 -23.85 30.80
N ASP A 49 14.97 -24.57 31.88
CA ASP A 49 15.89 -25.42 32.64
C ASP A 49 15.72 -26.87 32.19
N SER A 50 16.39 -27.79 32.82
CA SER A 50 16.30 -29.21 32.44
C SER A 50 14.94 -29.85 32.72
N VAL A 51 14.03 -29.18 33.38
CA VAL A 51 12.73 -29.69 33.89
C VAL A 51 11.55 -28.95 33.29
N GLU A 52 11.63 -27.65 33.18
CA GLU A 52 10.52 -26.77 32.80
C GLU A 52 10.90 -25.79 31.70
N MET A 53 9.90 -25.40 30.92
CA MET A 53 9.97 -24.33 29.95
C MET A 53 8.85 -23.33 30.19
N LYS A 54 9.18 -22.04 30.20
CA LYS A 54 8.18 -20.96 30.38
C LYS A 54 8.50 -19.71 29.55
N VAL A 55 7.46 -18.98 29.17
CA VAL A 55 7.60 -17.67 28.55
C VAL A 55 7.87 -16.64 29.64
N VAL A 56 9.03 -15.98 29.59
CA VAL A 56 9.50 -15.08 30.67
C VAL A 56 9.49 -13.62 30.27
N GLY A 57 9.33 -13.31 28.96
CA GLY A 57 9.35 -11.93 28.53
C GLY A 57 9.16 -11.76 27.04
N GLN A 58 9.37 -10.52 26.61
CA GLN A 58 9.34 -10.14 25.19
C GLN A 58 10.44 -9.13 24.88
N VAL A 59 11.12 -9.32 23.77
CA VAL A 59 12.07 -8.37 23.22
C VAL A 59 11.48 -7.66 21.99
N PRO A 60 11.91 -6.43 21.69
CA PRO A 60 11.51 -5.78 20.44
C PRO A 60 11.86 -6.67 19.26
N ALA A 61 10.85 -7.04 18.49
CA ALA A 61 11.01 -7.86 17.31
C ALA A 61 10.05 -7.36 16.24
N GLY A 62 10.52 -7.26 15.02
CA GLY A 62 9.71 -6.77 13.91
C GLY A 62 10.53 -6.63 12.64
N LYS A 63 9.88 -6.14 11.60
CA LYS A 63 10.55 -5.82 10.33
C LYS A 63 11.23 -4.47 10.50
N VAL A 64 12.53 -4.44 10.35
CA VAL A 64 13.29 -3.21 10.19
C VAL A 64 13.34 -2.93 8.70
N LEU A 65 12.78 -1.79 8.29
CA LEU A 65 12.77 -1.35 6.91
C LEU A 65 14.05 -0.55 6.64
N VAL A 66 14.72 -0.88 5.54
CA VAL A 66 15.97 -0.22 5.14
C VAL A 66 15.76 0.41 3.77
N ASP A 67 16.14 1.68 3.64
CA ASP A 67 16.08 2.45 2.40
C ASP A 67 17.36 3.27 2.22
N GLY A 68 18.24 2.83 1.33
CA GLY A 68 19.56 3.43 1.18
C GLY A 68 20.35 3.40 2.47
N LEU A 69 20.70 4.56 3.00
CA LEU A 69 21.42 4.69 4.28
C LEU A 69 20.48 4.78 5.51
N GLY A 70 19.16 4.88 5.28
CA GLY A 70 18.16 4.94 6.35
C GLY A 70 17.79 3.57 6.86
N VAL A 71 17.87 3.35 8.17
CA VAL A 71 17.51 2.10 8.84
C VAL A 71 16.41 2.38 9.86
N GLY A 72 15.20 1.87 9.59
CA GLY A 72 14.06 1.99 10.50
C GLY A 72 13.24 3.27 10.37
N ASP A 73 13.67 4.25 9.62
CA ASP A 73 13.03 5.56 9.41
C ASP A 73 12.18 5.65 8.15
N VAL A 74 12.14 4.59 7.33
CA VAL A 74 11.24 4.56 6.17
C VAL A 74 9.82 4.25 6.64
N GLY A 75 8.97 5.28 6.59
CA GLY A 75 7.57 5.14 6.95
C GLY A 75 6.78 4.21 6.01
N SER A 76 5.79 3.53 6.56
CA SER A 76 4.88 2.66 5.80
C SER A 76 4.19 3.38 4.62
N VAL A 77 3.99 4.69 4.73
CA VAL A 77 3.41 5.54 3.67
C VAL A 77 4.31 5.57 2.44
N VAL A 78 5.61 5.83 2.62
CA VAL A 78 6.58 5.89 1.51
C VAL A 78 6.66 4.56 0.76
N LEU A 79 6.68 3.46 1.48
CA LEU A 79 6.71 2.12 0.86
C LEU A 79 5.42 1.80 0.12
N ARG A 80 4.27 2.17 0.67
CA ARG A 80 2.97 2.04 0.01
C ARG A 80 2.92 2.85 -1.28
N ASP A 81 3.38 4.10 -1.24
CA ASP A 81 3.37 4.98 -2.41
C ASP A 81 4.32 4.47 -3.49
N ARG A 82 5.52 3.99 -3.12
CA ARG A 82 6.46 3.35 -4.06
C ARG A 82 5.87 2.08 -4.68
N LYS A 83 5.18 1.26 -3.89
CA LYS A 83 4.51 0.06 -4.39
C LYS A 83 3.42 0.45 -5.39
N HIS A 84 2.57 1.41 -5.07
CA HIS A 84 1.51 1.91 -5.93
C HIS A 84 2.07 2.45 -7.25
N LEU A 85 3.12 3.28 -7.18
CA LEU A 85 3.81 3.81 -8.37
C LEU A 85 4.40 2.69 -9.25
N SER A 86 4.92 1.62 -8.65
CA SER A 86 5.53 0.51 -9.40
C SER A 86 4.50 -0.42 -10.05
N GLU A 87 3.31 -0.57 -9.44
CA GLU A 87 2.25 -1.45 -9.94
C GLU A 87 1.39 -0.78 -11.01
N ASP A 88 0.92 0.44 -10.75
CA ASP A 88 -0.09 1.11 -11.57
C ASP A 88 0.40 2.40 -12.25
N GLY A 89 1.57 2.90 -11.86
CA GLY A 89 2.17 4.10 -12.44
C GLY A 89 1.60 5.41 -11.94
N LEU A 90 1.88 6.49 -12.68
CA LEU A 90 1.55 7.88 -12.34
C LEU A 90 0.86 8.58 -13.50
N ILE A 91 -0.17 9.37 -13.19
CA ILE A 91 -0.80 10.33 -14.08
C ILE A 91 -0.68 11.72 -13.46
N VAL A 92 -0.06 12.65 -14.18
CA VAL A 92 0.03 14.06 -13.81
C VAL A 92 -0.95 14.86 -14.65
N VAL A 93 -1.79 15.65 -14.02
CA VAL A 93 -2.73 16.57 -14.68
C VAL A 93 -2.27 17.98 -14.40
N VAL A 94 -1.95 18.74 -15.45
CA VAL A 94 -1.51 20.14 -15.35
C VAL A 94 -2.58 21.05 -15.95
N THR A 95 -3.04 22.04 -15.20
CA THR A 95 -4.03 23.02 -15.67
C THR A 95 -3.77 24.38 -15.06
N THR A 96 -4.14 25.42 -15.80
CA THR A 96 -4.13 26.81 -15.34
C THR A 96 -5.56 27.31 -15.23
N ILE A 97 -5.91 27.90 -14.11
CA ILE A 97 -7.23 28.43 -13.82
C ILE A 97 -7.13 29.95 -13.59
N ASN A 98 -8.07 30.69 -14.17
CA ASN A 98 -8.20 32.10 -13.87
C ASN A 98 -8.75 32.29 -12.44
N ARG A 99 -8.04 33.06 -11.63
CA ARG A 99 -8.36 33.25 -10.21
C ARG A 99 -9.74 33.88 -9.96
N GLU A 100 -10.12 34.86 -10.81
CA GLU A 100 -11.35 35.61 -10.64
C GLU A 100 -12.57 34.80 -11.07
N THR A 101 -12.49 34.16 -12.24
CA THR A 101 -13.62 33.43 -12.83
C THR A 101 -13.69 31.97 -12.41
N GLY A 102 -12.55 31.37 -12.02
CA GLY A 102 -12.41 29.92 -11.78
C GLY A 102 -12.41 29.08 -13.04
N MET A 103 -12.40 29.72 -14.21
CA MET A 103 -12.42 29.02 -15.50
C MET A 103 -11.01 28.56 -15.92
N VAL A 104 -10.97 27.49 -16.69
CA VAL A 104 -9.71 26.98 -17.27
C VAL A 104 -9.16 28.01 -18.25
N ALA A 105 -7.98 28.54 -17.97
CA ALA A 105 -7.25 29.46 -18.85
C ALA A 105 -6.32 28.72 -19.81
N ALA A 106 -5.70 27.59 -19.36
CA ALA A 106 -4.86 26.73 -20.21
C ALA A 106 -4.89 25.27 -19.71
N GLY A 107 -4.72 24.33 -20.65
CA GLY A 107 -4.80 22.89 -20.38
C GLY A 107 -6.25 22.37 -20.44
N PRO A 108 -6.59 21.24 -19.75
CA PRO A 108 -5.68 20.39 -18.99
C PRO A 108 -4.71 19.58 -19.88
N ASP A 109 -3.47 19.51 -19.48
CA ASP A 109 -2.49 18.59 -20.06
C ASP A 109 -2.33 17.38 -19.14
N ILE A 110 -2.28 16.19 -19.74
CA ILE A 110 -2.15 14.93 -19.00
C ILE A 110 -0.89 14.21 -19.47
N VAL A 111 -0.04 13.89 -18.49
CA VAL A 111 1.19 13.14 -18.71
C VAL A 111 1.15 11.87 -17.87
N SER A 112 1.40 10.72 -18.47
CA SER A 112 1.48 9.44 -17.74
C SER A 112 2.90 8.87 -17.75
N ARG A 113 3.25 8.14 -16.67
CA ARG A 113 4.49 7.36 -16.55
C ARG A 113 4.21 6.04 -15.88
N GLY A 114 4.68 4.95 -16.51
CA GLY A 114 4.53 3.60 -15.94
C GLY A 114 3.10 3.05 -15.94
N PHE A 115 2.14 3.76 -16.54
CA PHE A 115 0.73 3.39 -16.50
C PHE A 115 0.30 2.57 -17.72
N VAL A 116 0.42 3.11 -18.93
CA VAL A 116 0.02 2.46 -20.17
C VAL A 116 1.04 2.67 -21.28
N TYR A 117 1.02 1.79 -22.28
CA TYR A 117 1.83 1.95 -23.47
C TYR A 117 1.21 3.00 -24.40
N VAL A 118 1.94 4.08 -24.67
CA VAL A 118 1.44 5.33 -25.29
C VAL A 118 0.70 5.11 -26.63
N ARG A 119 1.10 4.09 -27.42
CA ARG A 119 0.51 3.86 -28.75
C ARG A 119 -0.93 3.34 -28.74
N GLU A 120 -1.38 2.71 -27.65
CA GLU A 120 -2.71 2.11 -27.55
C GLU A 120 -3.68 2.94 -26.68
N SER A 121 -3.23 4.12 -26.24
CA SER A 121 -3.95 4.90 -25.22
C SER A 121 -4.26 6.34 -25.60
N GLU A 122 -4.07 6.74 -26.87
CA GLU A 122 -4.37 8.12 -27.31
C GLU A 122 -5.84 8.47 -27.04
N GLU A 123 -6.78 7.60 -27.44
CA GLU A 123 -8.21 7.79 -27.20
C GLU A 123 -8.53 7.89 -25.70
N LEU A 124 -7.95 7.01 -24.88
CA LEU A 124 -8.14 7.02 -23.42
C LEU A 124 -7.64 8.34 -22.81
N MET A 125 -6.51 8.84 -23.28
CA MET A 125 -5.92 10.08 -22.77
C MET A 125 -6.71 11.31 -23.21
N ASP A 126 -7.27 11.30 -24.42
CA ASP A 126 -8.15 12.37 -24.89
C ASP A 126 -9.49 12.39 -24.15
N ASP A 127 -10.11 11.22 -23.92
CA ASP A 127 -11.29 11.08 -23.07
C ASP A 127 -11.01 11.59 -21.66
N ALA A 128 -9.85 11.23 -21.09
CA ALA A 128 -9.41 11.70 -19.78
C ALA A 128 -9.27 13.24 -19.73
N LYS A 129 -8.69 13.87 -20.76
CA LYS A 129 -8.61 15.34 -20.85
C LYS A 129 -9.98 15.99 -20.90
N GLN A 130 -10.91 15.44 -21.69
CA GLN A 130 -12.28 15.94 -21.75
C GLN A 130 -13.02 15.83 -20.41
N LEU A 131 -12.84 14.70 -19.72
CA LEU A 131 -13.41 14.49 -18.40
C LEU A 131 -12.88 15.52 -17.40
N VAL A 132 -11.56 15.71 -17.33
CA VAL A 132 -10.94 16.70 -16.43
C VAL A 132 -11.45 18.11 -16.73
N LYS A 133 -11.53 18.50 -18.02
CA LYS A 133 -12.07 19.79 -18.43
C LYS A 133 -13.51 19.99 -17.94
N LYS A 134 -14.35 18.97 -18.11
CA LYS A 134 -15.74 18.97 -17.63
C LYS A 134 -15.82 19.08 -16.11
N THR A 135 -14.98 18.35 -15.38
CA THR A 135 -14.92 18.38 -13.91
C THR A 135 -14.53 19.77 -13.42
N LEU A 136 -13.51 20.40 -14.05
CA LEU A 136 -13.09 21.77 -13.71
C LEU A 136 -14.19 22.78 -14.00
N GLN A 137 -14.89 22.67 -15.13
CA GLN A 137 -16.03 23.52 -15.45
C GLN A 137 -17.15 23.38 -14.40
N THR A 138 -17.46 22.13 -13.99
CA THR A 138 -18.46 21.87 -12.95
C THR A 138 -18.04 22.49 -11.62
N CYS A 139 -16.76 22.49 -11.27
CA CYS A 139 -16.26 23.16 -10.07
C CYS A 139 -16.45 24.69 -10.16
N ALA A 140 -16.17 25.29 -11.32
CA ALA A 140 -16.39 26.72 -11.56
C ALA A 140 -17.88 27.10 -11.45
N ASP A 141 -18.77 26.34 -12.10
CA ASP A 141 -20.22 26.55 -12.09
C ASP A 141 -20.81 26.44 -10.68
N ARG A 142 -20.27 25.55 -9.84
CA ARG A 142 -20.65 25.37 -8.43
C ARG A 142 -19.93 26.33 -7.47
N ASN A 143 -19.14 27.24 -8.00
CA ASN A 143 -18.33 28.20 -7.25
C ASN A 143 -17.39 27.53 -6.21
N ILE A 144 -16.89 26.34 -6.52
CA ILE A 144 -15.88 25.65 -5.72
C ILE A 144 -14.53 26.29 -6.02
N ARG A 145 -13.98 27.05 -5.05
CA ARG A 145 -12.74 27.83 -5.21
C ARG A 145 -11.60 27.26 -4.38
N GLU A 146 -11.88 26.36 -3.45
CA GLU A 146 -10.87 25.76 -2.60
C GLU A 146 -10.04 24.74 -3.37
N TRP A 147 -8.73 24.95 -3.40
CA TRP A 147 -7.76 24.11 -4.13
C TRP A 147 -7.83 22.64 -3.76
N GLY A 148 -7.96 22.36 -2.46
CA GLY A 148 -8.08 21.01 -1.96
C GLY A 148 -9.26 20.27 -2.58
N ASN A 149 -10.41 20.94 -2.65
CA ASN A 149 -11.64 20.38 -3.20
C ASN A 149 -11.55 20.19 -4.72
N ILE A 150 -10.98 21.16 -5.45
CA ILE A 150 -10.80 21.05 -6.90
C ILE A 150 -9.87 19.87 -7.22
N LYS A 151 -8.71 19.77 -6.53
CA LYS A 151 -7.77 18.66 -6.71
C LYS A 151 -8.39 17.31 -6.36
N SER A 152 -9.19 17.24 -5.28
CA SER A 152 -9.89 16.00 -4.92
C SER A 152 -10.90 15.59 -5.97
N ASN A 153 -11.73 16.52 -6.45
CA ASN A 153 -12.71 16.22 -7.50
C ASN A 153 -12.05 15.72 -8.78
N VAL A 154 -10.98 16.38 -9.23
CA VAL A 154 -10.23 15.91 -10.42
C VAL A 154 -9.63 14.53 -10.19
N ARG A 155 -9.01 14.29 -9.04
CA ARG A 155 -8.42 12.99 -8.72
C ARG A 155 -9.46 11.88 -8.67
N ASP A 156 -10.59 12.12 -8.01
CA ASP A 156 -11.61 11.11 -7.76
C ASP A 156 -12.37 10.77 -9.06
N GLU A 157 -12.77 11.77 -9.86
CA GLU A 157 -13.42 11.57 -11.15
C GLU A 157 -12.50 10.86 -12.17
N LEU A 158 -11.26 11.33 -12.28
CA LEU A 158 -10.29 10.74 -13.19
C LEU A 158 -9.90 9.31 -12.74
N GLY A 159 -9.75 9.09 -11.43
CA GLY A 159 -9.46 7.77 -10.86
C GLY A 159 -10.56 6.77 -11.17
N ASN A 160 -11.82 7.14 -10.96
CA ASN A 160 -12.97 6.31 -11.27
C ASN A 160 -13.04 5.98 -12.77
N PHE A 161 -12.85 6.97 -13.63
CA PHE A 161 -12.85 6.80 -15.09
C PHE A 161 -11.76 5.81 -15.54
N ILE A 162 -10.51 6.01 -15.10
CA ILE A 162 -9.39 5.15 -15.44
C ILE A 162 -9.62 3.73 -14.95
N PHE A 163 -10.08 3.57 -13.70
CA PHE A 163 -10.36 2.25 -13.14
C PHE A 163 -11.47 1.50 -13.90
N GLN A 164 -12.52 2.19 -14.31
CA GLN A 164 -13.58 1.58 -15.10
C GLN A 164 -13.09 1.05 -16.44
N ARG A 165 -12.21 1.80 -17.11
CA ARG A 165 -11.68 1.46 -18.44
C ARG A 165 -10.55 0.44 -18.41
N THR A 166 -9.67 0.49 -17.39
CA THR A 166 -8.41 -0.27 -17.39
C THR A 166 -8.28 -1.27 -16.24
N LYS A 167 -9.13 -1.19 -15.22
CA LYS A 167 -9.02 -1.92 -13.95
C LYS A 167 -7.71 -1.65 -13.20
N ARG A 168 -7.04 -0.55 -13.52
CA ARG A 168 -5.84 -0.05 -12.84
C ARG A 168 -6.14 1.24 -12.09
N SER A 169 -5.38 1.50 -11.04
CA SER A 169 -5.54 2.66 -10.16
C SER A 169 -4.23 3.45 -10.07
N PRO A 170 -3.80 4.14 -11.15
CA PRO A 170 -2.56 4.92 -11.11
C PRO A 170 -2.65 6.04 -10.07
N MET A 171 -1.50 6.44 -9.56
CA MET A 171 -1.43 7.62 -8.71
C MET A 171 -1.73 8.87 -9.54
N ILE A 172 -2.76 9.64 -9.16
CA ILE A 172 -3.16 10.86 -9.88
C ILE A 172 -2.67 12.07 -9.10
N LEU A 173 -1.88 12.92 -9.77
CA LEU A 173 -1.30 14.14 -9.23
C LEU A 173 -1.83 15.38 -9.97
N PRO A 174 -2.89 16.05 -9.47
CA PRO A 174 -3.36 17.30 -10.04
C PRO A 174 -2.45 18.47 -9.65
N ILE A 175 -1.90 19.16 -10.66
CA ILE A 175 -1.13 20.40 -10.54
C ILE A 175 -1.97 21.51 -11.12
N ILE A 176 -2.43 22.44 -10.27
CA ILE A 176 -3.26 23.55 -10.67
C ILE A 176 -2.47 24.84 -10.42
N MET A 177 -2.37 25.67 -11.45
CA MET A 177 -1.73 26.99 -11.40
C MET A 177 -2.80 28.08 -11.54
N GLU A 178 -2.55 29.24 -10.98
CA GLU A 178 -3.42 30.44 -11.11
C GLU A 178 -2.78 31.49 -12.02
N VAL A 179 -3.63 32.15 -12.75
CA VAL A 179 -3.33 33.37 -13.51
C VAL A 179 -4.42 34.43 -13.31
#